data_4a19a957d0fcf7a72fca74f10ef56c46
#
_entry.id   4a19a957d0fcf7a72fca74f10ef56c46
#
_cell.length_a   1.000
_cell.length_b   1.000
_cell.length_c   1.000
_cell.angle_alpha   90.00
_cell.angle_beta   90.00
_cell.angle_gamma   90.00
#
_symmetry.space_group_name_H-M   'P 1'
#
loop_
_entity.id
_entity.type
_entity.pdbx_description
1 polymer ?
#
loop_
_entity_poly.entity_id
_entity_poly.type
_entity_poly.pdbx_seq_one_letter_code
_entity_poly.pdbx_strand_id
1 'polypeptide(L)'
;MWSPVFLRYVLDPSKLKEFEHYGKLWFPLVEKFGGKHHGYFLPSEGASNIALALFSFPSLAEYEQYRQKSFNDPACLAAFKYAEETKCFISYERTFFRPVFSA
;
A
#
# COMPACT_ATOMS: atom_id res chain seq x y z
N MET A 1 -19.09 -7.53 -1.96
CA MET A 1 -17.84 -8.31 -1.68
C MET A 1 -16.65 -7.36 -1.73
N TRP A 2 -15.83 -7.38 -0.70
CA TRP A 2 -14.66 -6.52 -0.66
C TRP A 2 -13.59 -7.00 -1.64
N SER A 3 -12.93 -6.06 -2.30
CA SER A 3 -11.92 -6.33 -3.31
C SER A 3 -10.54 -6.14 -2.70
N PRO A 4 -9.75 -7.21 -2.52
CA PRO A 4 -8.40 -7.10 -2.00
C PRO A 4 -7.44 -6.60 -3.07
N VAL A 5 -6.51 -5.75 -2.63
CA VAL A 5 -5.44 -5.19 -3.46
C VAL A 5 -4.11 -5.56 -2.84
N PHE A 6 -3.26 -6.21 -3.61
CA PHE A 6 -1.90 -6.51 -3.19
C PHE A 6 -0.93 -5.59 -3.92
N LEU A 7 -0.05 -4.97 -3.15
CA LEU A 7 1.09 -4.25 -3.70
C LEU A 7 2.35 -5.03 -3.34
N ARG A 8 3.14 -5.37 -4.34
CA ARG A 8 4.43 -6.02 -4.14
C ARG A 8 5.51 -5.00 -4.47
N TYR A 9 6.31 -4.66 -3.48
CA TYR A 9 7.35 -3.66 -3.61
C TYR A 9 8.72 -4.29 -3.74
N VAL A 10 9.53 -3.71 -4.62
CA VAL A 10 10.97 -3.97 -4.63
C VAL A 10 11.62 -2.79 -3.91
N LEU A 11 12.23 -3.05 -2.77
CA LEU A 11 12.79 -2.04 -1.90
C LEU A 11 14.26 -1.79 -2.16
N ASP A 12 14.72 -0.62 -1.74
CA ASP A 12 16.13 -0.40 -1.47
C ASP A 12 16.42 -1.01 -0.09
N PRO A 13 17.21 -2.09 -0.01
CA PRO A 13 17.41 -2.78 1.27
C PRO A 13 18.10 -1.93 2.33
N SER A 14 18.74 -0.83 1.94
CA SER A 14 19.35 0.12 2.89
C SER A 14 18.33 1.08 3.50
N LYS A 15 17.06 1.04 3.04
CA LYS A 15 16.03 2.01 3.44
C LYS A 15 14.78 1.35 4.01
N LEU A 16 14.96 0.26 4.76
CA LEU A 16 13.84 -0.44 5.38
C LEU A 16 13.10 0.43 6.38
N LYS A 17 13.82 1.23 7.15
CA LYS A 17 13.20 2.13 8.14
C LYS A 17 12.32 3.17 7.46
N GLU A 18 12.80 3.73 6.37
CA GLU A 18 12.05 4.70 5.60
C GLU A 18 10.80 4.06 5.00
N PHE A 19 10.92 2.85 4.48
CA PHE A 19 9.76 2.16 3.94
C PHE A 19 8.74 1.80 5.03
N GLU A 20 9.20 1.40 6.21
CA GLU A 20 8.30 1.14 7.33
C GLU A 20 7.53 2.39 7.72
N HIS A 21 8.19 3.53 7.77
CA HIS A 21 7.52 4.81 8.03
C HIS A 21 6.50 5.12 6.94
N TYR A 22 6.89 4.94 5.69
CA TYR A 22 6.00 5.15 4.55
C TYR A 22 4.73 4.30 4.66
N GLY A 23 4.89 3.02 5.01
CA GLY A 23 3.75 2.13 5.20
C GLY A 23 2.81 2.62 6.30
N LYS A 24 3.37 3.09 7.41
CA LYS A 24 2.56 3.61 8.52
C LYS A 24 1.74 4.83 8.14
N LEU A 25 2.20 5.62 7.20
CA LEU A 25 1.44 6.79 6.74
C LEU A 25 0.14 6.38 6.05
N TRP A 26 0.13 5.23 5.37
CA TRP A 26 -1.02 4.81 4.58
C TRP A 26 -2.14 4.15 5.37
N PHE A 27 -1.87 3.62 6.57
CA PHE A 27 -2.92 2.98 7.36
C PHE A 27 -4.14 3.89 7.57
N PRO A 28 -3.96 5.09 8.14
CA PRO A 28 -5.12 5.96 8.34
C PRO A 28 -5.68 6.52 7.04
N LEU A 29 -4.85 6.66 6.01
CA LEU A 29 -5.30 7.21 4.73
C LEU A 29 -6.22 6.27 3.98
N VAL A 30 -5.89 4.98 3.94
CA VAL A 30 -6.75 3.97 3.32
C VAL A 30 -8.10 3.93 4.03
N GLU A 31 -8.10 3.96 5.36
CA GLU A 31 -9.33 3.92 6.15
C GLU A 31 -10.15 5.18 6.01
N LYS A 32 -9.50 6.33 5.89
CA LYS A 32 -10.16 7.61 5.64
C LYS A 32 -11.04 7.57 4.39
N PHE A 33 -10.61 6.85 3.38
CA PHE A 33 -11.33 6.75 2.11
C PHE A 33 -12.21 5.49 2.00
N GLY A 34 -12.47 4.83 3.11
CA GLY A 34 -13.43 3.73 3.16
C GLY A 34 -12.84 2.34 2.95
N GLY A 35 -11.52 2.23 2.90
CA GLY A 35 -10.85 0.94 2.79
C GLY A 35 -10.54 0.34 4.16
N LYS A 36 -10.05 -0.89 4.13
CA LYS A 36 -9.47 -1.57 5.30
C LYS A 36 -8.05 -1.94 4.97
N HIS A 37 -7.11 -1.49 5.81
CA HIS A 37 -5.71 -1.87 5.63
C HIS A 37 -5.44 -3.13 6.44
N HIS A 38 -4.92 -4.17 5.77
CA HIS A 38 -4.61 -5.44 6.42
C HIS A 38 -3.14 -5.54 6.84
N GLY A 39 -2.32 -4.64 6.38
CA GLY A 39 -0.95 -4.52 6.84
C GLY A 39 0.08 -4.38 5.73
N TYR A 40 1.27 -3.97 6.18
CA TYR A 40 2.49 -4.05 5.40
C TYR A 40 3.32 -5.18 5.97
N PHE A 41 3.97 -5.93 5.08
CA PHE A 41 4.80 -7.08 5.44
C PHE A 41 6.20 -6.83 4.93
N LEU A 42 7.13 -6.65 5.86
CA LEU A 42 8.52 -6.32 5.54
C LEU A 42 9.36 -7.59 5.39
N PRO A 43 10.52 -7.50 4.71
CA PRO A 43 11.45 -8.63 4.65
C PRO A 43 11.85 -9.10 6.05
N SER A 44 11.88 -10.41 6.25
CA SER A 44 12.34 -11.02 7.49
C SER A 44 13.36 -12.10 7.15
N GLU A 45 12.90 -13.23 6.65
CA GLU A 45 13.76 -14.31 6.20
C GLU A 45 13.57 -14.49 4.70
N GLY A 46 14.65 -14.73 3.95
CA GLY A 46 14.60 -14.89 2.51
C GLY A 46 15.01 -13.61 1.80
N ALA A 47 14.23 -13.15 0.82
CA ALA A 47 14.56 -11.95 0.07
C ALA A 47 14.64 -10.73 0.99
N SER A 48 15.68 -9.93 0.84
CA SER A 48 15.93 -8.76 1.69
C SER A 48 15.27 -7.49 1.17
N ASN A 49 14.68 -7.53 -0.02
CA ASN A 49 14.21 -6.35 -0.74
C ASN A 49 12.76 -6.45 -1.21
N ILE A 50 12.00 -7.42 -0.71
CA ILE A 50 10.60 -7.58 -1.12
C ILE A 50 9.70 -7.28 0.07
N ALA A 51 8.71 -6.42 -0.15
CA ALA A 51 7.68 -6.12 0.83
C ALA A 51 6.32 -6.22 0.17
N LEU A 52 5.31 -6.47 0.98
CA LEU A 52 3.92 -6.56 0.52
C LEU A 52 3.06 -5.59 1.29
N ALA A 53 2.04 -5.05 0.62
CA ALA A 53 0.96 -4.34 1.29
C ALA A 53 -0.35 -4.98 0.85
N LEU A 54 -1.25 -5.15 1.80
CA LEU A 54 -2.57 -5.70 1.53
C LEU A 54 -3.62 -4.80 2.13
N PHE A 55 -4.57 -4.38 1.32
CA PHE A 55 -5.73 -3.65 1.79
C PHE A 55 -6.93 -4.00 0.91
N SER A 56 -8.12 -3.59 1.35
CA SER A 56 -9.36 -3.90 0.64
C SER A 56 -10.25 -2.69 0.58
N PHE A 57 -11.03 -2.60 -0.50
CA PHE A 57 -12.10 -1.63 -0.65
C PHE A 57 -13.41 -2.38 -0.95
N PRO A 58 -14.57 -1.78 -0.65
CA PRO A 58 -15.84 -2.46 -0.89
C PRO A 58 -16.05 -2.89 -2.35
N SER A 59 -15.45 -2.15 -3.31
CA SER A 59 -15.54 -2.49 -4.72
C SER A 59 -14.35 -1.87 -5.47
N LEU A 60 -14.13 -2.33 -6.69
CA LEU A 60 -13.13 -1.72 -7.56
C LEU A 60 -13.46 -0.27 -7.88
N ALA A 61 -14.74 0.05 -7.99
CA ALA A 61 -15.18 1.43 -8.25
C ALA A 61 -14.78 2.35 -7.09
N GLU A 62 -14.94 1.90 -5.85
CA GLU A 62 -14.55 2.68 -4.69
C GLU A 62 -13.04 2.79 -4.57
N TYR A 63 -12.31 1.76 -4.94
CA TYR A 63 -10.86 1.82 -5.01
C TYR A 63 -10.41 2.89 -6.02
N GLU A 64 -11.05 2.92 -7.18
CA GLU A 64 -10.73 3.92 -8.20
C GLU A 64 -10.99 5.34 -7.71
N GLN A 65 -12.11 5.55 -6.99
CA GLN A 65 -12.41 6.84 -6.37
C GLN A 65 -11.33 7.23 -5.36
N TYR A 66 -10.90 6.29 -4.53
CA TYR A 66 -9.81 6.51 -3.61
C TYR A 66 -8.55 6.97 -4.34
N ARG A 67 -8.20 6.29 -5.43
CA ARG A 67 -7.03 6.66 -6.23
C ARG A 67 -7.13 8.09 -6.75
N GLN A 68 -8.28 8.47 -7.27
CA GLN A 68 -8.49 9.82 -7.80
C GLN A 68 -8.43 10.86 -6.68
N LYS A 69 -9.08 10.60 -5.56
CA LYS A 69 -9.11 11.53 -4.42
C LYS A 69 -7.73 11.68 -3.77
N SER A 70 -6.93 10.62 -3.77
CA SER A 70 -5.60 10.66 -3.16
C SER A 70 -4.68 11.68 -3.81
N PHE A 71 -4.84 11.95 -5.09
CA PHE A 71 -4.04 12.93 -5.80
C PHE A 71 -4.37 14.38 -5.43
N ASN A 72 -5.46 14.60 -4.69
CA ASN A 72 -5.89 15.92 -4.22
C ASN A 72 -5.93 16.02 -2.70
N ASP A 73 -5.52 14.97 -2.00
CA ASP A 73 -5.52 14.96 -0.54
C ASP A 73 -4.15 15.34 0.00
N PRO A 74 -4.04 16.37 0.85
CA PRO A 74 -2.74 16.83 1.34
C PRO A 74 -1.91 15.76 2.05
N ALA A 75 -2.55 14.89 2.84
CA ALA A 75 -1.85 13.83 3.55
C ALA A 75 -1.35 12.74 2.60
N CYS A 76 -2.13 12.40 1.58
CA CYS A 76 -1.69 11.46 0.55
C CYS A 76 -0.55 12.05 -0.27
N LEU A 77 -0.63 13.32 -0.63
CA LEU A 77 0.45 14.00 -1.35
C LEU A 77 1.73 14.03 -0.52
N ALA A 78 1.62 14.22 0.79
CA ALA A 78 2.78 14.17 1.68
C ALA A 78 3.41 12.78 1.70
N ALA A 79 2.60 11.72 1.68
CA ALA A 79 3.09 10.35 1.62
C ALA A 79 3.80 10.06 0.30
N PHE A 80 3.24 10.50 -0.82
CA PHE A 80 3.90 10.38 -2.13
C PHE A 80 5.23 11.13 -2.15
N LYS A 81 5.26 12.32 -1.59
CA LYS A 81 6.47 13.12 -1.51
C LYS A 81 7.55 12.43 -0.68
N TYR A 82 7.16 11.86 0.44
CA TYR A 82 8.08 11.11 1.29
C TYR A 82 8.74 9.95 0.52
N ALA A 83 7.94 9.20 -0.23
CA ALA A 83 8.46 8.11 -1.06
C ALA A 83 9.42 8.62 -2.13
N GLU A 84 9.09 9.74 -2.76
CA GLU A 84 9.94 10.34 -3.78
C GLU A 84 11.26 10.85 -3.21
N GLU A 85 11.23 11.49 -2.04
CA GLU A 85 12.43 12.02 -1.40
C GLU A 85 13.35 10.93 -0.86
N THR A 86 12.78 9.90 -0.26
CA THR A 86 13.58 8.82 0.34
C THR A 86 14.01 7.76 -0.66
N LYS A 87 13.24 7.59 -1.73
CA LYS A 87 13.46 6.51 -2.71
C LYS A 87 13.55 5.15 -2.03
N CYS A 88 12.67 4.93 -1.06
CA CYS A 88 12.71 3.71 -0.25
C CYS A 88 12.24 2.46 -1.00
N PHE A 89 11.55 2.62 -2.12
CA PHE A 89 11.28 1.49 -3.02
C PHE A 89 11.64 1.86 -4.45
N ILE A 90 12.03 0.84 -5.21
CA ILE A 90 12.51 0.97 -6.60
C ILE A 90 11.34 0.85 -7.57
N SER A 91 10.45 -0.11 -7.29
CA SER A 91 9.30 -0.38 -8.14
C SER A 91 8.23 -1.10 -7.31
N TYR A 92 7.04 -1.18 -7.86
CA TYR A 92 5.98 -1.97 -7.24
C TYR A 92 5.02 -2.50 -8.31
N GLU A 93 4.33 -3.59 -7.96
CA GLU A 93 3.27 -4.16 -8.76
C GLU A 93 1.98 -4.09 -7.97
N ARG A 94 0.88 -3.76 -8.64
CA ARG A 94 -0.45 -3.75 -8.05
C ARG A 94 -1.26 -4.86 -8.67
N THR A 95 -1.81 -5.74 -7.84
CA THR A 95 -2.61 -6.87 -8.30
C THR A 95 -3.90 -6.92 -7.52
N PHE A 96 -4.99 -7.12 -8.23
CA PHE A 96 -6.31 -7.26 -7.64
C PHE A 96 -6.66 -8.73 -7.57
N PHE A 97 -7.27 -9.14 -6.45
CA PHE A 97 -7.66 -10.53 -6.25
C PHE A 97 -9.14 -10.62 -5.95
N ARG A 98 -9.70 -11.75 -6.24
CA ARG A 98 -11.06 -12.10 -5.85
C ARG A 98 -10.96 -13.09 -4.68
N PRO A 99 -11.47 -12.75 -3.50
CA PRO A 99 -11.38 -13.66 -2.37
C PRO A 99 -12.22 -14.91 -2.59
N VAL A 100 -11.74 -16.02 -2.06
CA VAL A 100 -12.48 -17.27 -2.02
C VAL A 100 -12.76 -17.57 -0.54
N PHE A 101 -14.02 -17.71 -0.21
CA PHE A 101 -14.44 -17.99 1.16
C PHE A 101 -14.94 -19.42 1.26
N SER A 102 -14.63 -20.07 2.39
CA SER A 102 -15.25 -21.33 2.74
C SER A 102 -16.71 -21.07 3.07
N ALA A 103 -17.57 -21.89 2.58
CA ALA A 103 -18.99 -21.80 2.89
C ALA A 103 -19.28 -22.16 4.35
#